data_55b5ecf0a1a0802af21e0e727794701f
#
_entry.id   55b5ecf0a1a0802af21e0e727794701f
#
_cell.length_a   1.000
_cell.length_b   1.000
_cell.length_c   1.000
_cell.angle_alpha   90.00
_cell.angle_beta   90.00
_cell.angle_gamma   90.00
#
_symmetry.space_group_name_H-M   'P 1'
#
loop_
_entity.id
_entity.type
_entity.pdbx_description
1 polymer ?
#
loop_
_entity_poly.entity_id
_entity_poly.type
_entity_poly.pdbx_seq_one_letter_code
_entity_poly.pdbx_strand_id
1 'polypeptide(L)'
;MKLNLPELTEVLEEIEFFERERTDRQSVELAILLYNHGVSLRKIERVLGWLGVDRFHVAIWKWIQKLGERLREAGRQPAADLPAVVLMDETAISQQGEEPVLFAAVDPETRDLLHAAVAPSRNTLTTRRFLSELAELYGRAPPIVVT
;
A
#
# COMPACT_ATOMS: atom_id res chain seq x y z
N MET A 1 -5.60 3.58 -7.74
CA MET A 1 -5.85 4.96 -7.29
C MET A 1 -4.63 5.81 -7.61
N LYS A 2 -4.80 6.90 -8.30
CA LYS A 2 -3.71 7.84 -8.55
C LYS A 2 -3.73 8.90 -7.46
N LEU A 3 -2.72 8.90 -6.60
CA LEU A 3 -2.54 9.93 -5.58
C LEU A 3 -2.29 11.28 -6.25
N ASN A 4 -2.93 12.33 -5.75
CA ASN A 4 -2.56 13.70 -6.06
C ASN A 4 -1.62 14.25 -4.97
N LEU A 5 -1.00 15.40 -5.24
CA LEU A 5 0.01 15.94 -4.33
C LEU A 5 -0.56 16.32 -2.95
N PRO A 6 -1.73 16.99 -2.81
CA PRO A 6 -2.32 17.27 -1.51
C PRO A 6 -2.61 16.02 -0.67
N GLU A 7 -3.21 14.99 -1.28
CA GLU A 7 -3.48 13.71 -0.59
C GLU A 7 -2.19 13.02 -0.14
N LEU A 8 -1.16 13.02 -0.98
CA LEU A 8 0.13 12.46 -0.63
C LEU A 8 0.75 13.21 0.55
N THR A 9 0.70 14.54 0.55
CA THR A 9 1.24 15.37 1.64
C THR A 9 0.58 15.03 2.97
N GLU A 10 -0.75 14.94 3.01
CA GLU A 10 -1.50 14.56 4.22
C GLU A 10 -1.10 13.15 4.72
N VAL A 11 -1.05 12.17 3.84
CA VAL A 11 -0.65 10.80 4.19
C VAL A 11 0.75 10.76 4.77
N LEU A 12 1.72 11.45 4.15
CA LEU A 12 3.11 11.46 4.62
C LEU A 12 3.25 12.15 5.99
N GLU A 13 2.42 13.14 6.28
CA GLU A 13 2.36 13.76 7.62
C GLU A 13 1.80 12.81 8.67
N GLU A 14 0.67 12.18 8.38
CA GLU A 14 0.02 11.23 9.31
C GLU A 14 0.93 10.05 9.71
N ILE A 15 1.71 9.54 8.76
CA ILE A 15 2.63 8.42 9.02
C ILE A 15 4.02 8.85 9.51
N GLU A 16 4.21 10.15 9.80
CA GLU A 16 5.50 10.69 10.29
C GLU A 16 6.70 10.34 9.38
N PHE A 17 6.46 10.35 8.07
CA PHE A 17 7.44 9.90 7.06
C PHE A 17 8.75 10.67 7.14
N PHE A 18 8.71 11.99 7.38
CA PHE A 18 9.88 12.87 7.35
C PHE A 18 10.72 12.84 8.62
N GLU A 19 10.32 12.08 9.62
CA GLU A 19 11.16 11.88 10.80
C GLU A 19 12.51 11.26 10.38
N ARG A 20 13.60 11.96 10.71
CA ARG A 20 14.99 11.61 10.35
C ARG A 20 15.29 11.60 8.84
N GLU A 21 14.42 12.18 7.99
CA GLU A 21 14.72 12.35 6.57
C GLU A 21 15.53 13.65 6.34
N ARG A 22 16.64 13.52 5.60
CA ARG A 22 17.54 14.65 5.32
C ARG A 22 17.27 15.34 3.99
N THR A 23 16.57 14.67 3.09
CA THR A 23 16.19 15.23 1.80
C THR A 23 14.97 16.13 1.98
N ASP A 24 14.93 17.23 1.23
CA ASP A 24 13.82 18.15 1.30
C ASP A 24 12.48 17.47 0.93
N ARG A 25 11.44 17.91 1.59
CA ARG A 25 10.11 17.35 1.49
C ARG A 25 9.60 17.29 0.05
N GLN A 26 9.72 18.39 -0.69
CA GLN A 26 9.20 18.49 -2.06
C GLN A 26 9.84 17.47 -3.00
N SER A 27 11.15 17.24 -2.87
CA SER A 27 11.86 16.26 -3.69
C SER A 27 11.42 14.82 -3.39
N VAL A 28 11.20 14.48 -2.13
CA VAL A 28 10.68 13.17 -1.72
C VAL A 28 9.25 12.97 -2.21
N GLU A 29 8.38 13.95 -2.01
CA GLU A 29 6.99 13.92 -2.48
C GLU A 29 6.91 13.76 -4.01
N LEU A 30 7.72 14.50 -4.75
CA LEU A 30 7.80 14.39 -6.21
C LEU A 30 8.25 12.99 -6.64
N ALA A 31 9.26 12.44 -6.00
CA ALA A 31 9.75 11.09 -6.29
C ALA A 31 8.67 10.02 -6.07
N ILE A 32 7.97 10.08 -4.95
CA ILE A 32 6.88 9.16 -4.62
C ILE A 32 5.72 9.31 -5.61
N LEU A 33 5.35 10.53 -5.95
CA LEU A 33 4.28 10.82 -6.91
C LEU A 33 4.61 10.26 -8.29
N LEU A 34 5.82 10.48 -8.79
CA LEU A 34 6.29 9.95 -10.08
C LEU A 34 6.31 8.42 -10.07
N TYR A 35 6.78 7.80 -9.00
CA TYR A 35 6.75 6.35 -8.86
C TYR A 35 5.33 5.79 -8.88
N ASN A 36 4.40 6.41 -8.18
CA ASN A 36 2.99 6.03 -8.18
C ASN A 36 2.35 6.11 -9.58
N HIS A 37 2.86 7.00 -10.43
CA HIS A 37 2.43 7.16 -11.82
C HIS A 37 3.18 6.25 -12.81
N GLY A 38 3.96 5.29 -12.34
CA GLY A 38 4.63 4.31 -13.16
C GLY A 38 5.99 4.74 -13.71
N VAL A 39 6.59 5.82 -13.21
CA VAL A 39 7.93 6.24 -13.61
C VAL A 39 8.97 5.37 -12.90
N SER A 40 9.94 4.83 -13.65
CA SER A 40 10.98 3.97 -13.08
C SER A 40 11.92 4.76 -12.14
N LEU A 41 12.51 4.06 -11.17
CA LEU A 41 13.43 4.66 -10.20
C LEU A 41 14.61 5.40 -10.86
N ARG A 42 15.16 4.86 -11.93
CA ARG A 42 16.27 5.50 -12.68
C ARG A 42 15.84 6.75 -13.45
N LYS A 43 14.60 6.79 -13.93
CA LYS A 43 14.04 7.99 -14.53
C LYS A 43 13.78 9.08 -13.49
N ILE A 44 13.29 8.69 -12.31
CA ILE A 44 13.10 9.60 -11.18
C ILE A 44 14.44 10.19 -10.73
N GLU A 45 15.49 9.38 -10.62
CA GLU A 45 16.85 9.84 -10.34
C GLU A 45 17.28 10.96 -11.31
N ARG A 46 17.06 10.78 -12.61
CA ARG A 46 17.35 11.79 -13.62
C ARG A 46 16.53 13.06 -13.45
N VAL A 47 15.23 12.93 -13.20
CA VAL A 47 14.34 14.09 -12.99
C VAL A 47 14.80 14.90 -11.78
N LEU A 48 15.11 14.24 -10.67
CA LEU A 48 15.66 14.90 -9.48
C LEU A 48 16.99 15.58 -9.77
N GLY A 49 17.86 14.96 -10.54
CA GLY A 49 19.12 15.56 -10.99
C GLY A 49 18.93 16.82 -11.79
N TRP A 50 17.93 16.91 -12.64
CA TRP A 50 17.58 18.14 -13.37
C TRP A 50 17.08 19.27 -12.46
N LEU A 51 16.55 18.91 -11.30
CA LEU A 51 16.10 19.86 -10.28
C LEU A 51 17.21 20.20 -9.25
N GLY A 52 18.43 19.72 -9.48
CA GLY A 52 19.57 19.97 -8.59
C GLY A 52 19.61 19.06 -7.35
N VAL A 53 18.82 18.01 -7.32
CA VAL A 53 18.77 17.04 -6.21
C VAL A 53 19.55 15.79 -6.60
N ASP A 54 20.71 15.61 -6.00
CA ASP A 54 21.58 14.47 -6.25
C ASP A 54 21.23 13.30 -5.31
N ARG A 55 20.37 12.41 -5.79
CA ARG A 55 19.97 11.21 -5.09
C ARG A 55 19.92 10.03 -6.06
N PHE A 56 20.60 8.94 -5.69
CA PHE A 56 20.61 7.71 -6.48
C PHE A 56 19.26 6.97 -6.38
N HIS A 57 18.96 6.20 -7.40
CA HIS A 57 17.73 5.37 -7.44
C HIS A 57 17.57 4.45 -6.22
N VAL A 58 18.68 4.03 -5.58
CA VAL A 58 18.64 3.24 -4.33
C VAL A 58 18.05 4.05 -3.17
N ALA A 59 18.36 5.34 -3.06
CA ALA A 59 17.76 6.20 -2.04
C ALA A 59 16.25 6.37 -2.27
N ILE A 60 15.84 6.56 -3.51
CA ILE A 60 14.44 6.65 -3.91
C ILE A 60 13.70 5.34 -3.60
N TRP A 61 14.32 4.20 -3.91
CA TRP A 61 13.79 2.89 -3.56
C TRP A 61 13.58 2.74 -2.03
N LYS A 62 14.52 3.20 -1.22
CA LYS A 62 14.38 3.22 0.24
C LYS A 62 13.22 4.07 0.72
N TRP A 63 12.94 5.20 0.10
CA TRP A 63 11.75 6.00 0.40
C TRP A 63 10.46 5.24 0.11
N ILE A 64 10.40 4.55 -1.02
CA ILE A 64 9.24 3.71 -1.37
C ILE A 64 9.06 2.57 -0.37
N GLN A 65 10.13 1.90 0.05
CA GLN A 65 10.07 0.85 1.07
C GLN A 65 9.60 1.40 2.42
N LYS A 66 10.17 2.54 2.85
CA LYS A 66 9.76 3.22 4.08
C LYS A 66 8.27 3.61 4.05
N LEU A 67 7.80 4.14 2.93
CA LEU A 67 6.38 4.44 2.73
C LEU A 67 5.51 3.18 2.89
N GLY A 68 5.87 2.09 2.23
CA GLY A 68 5.16 0.82 2.32
C GLY A 68 5.11 0.27 3.75
N GLU A 69 6.20 0.33 4.49
CA GLU A 69 6.28 -0.09 5.89
C GLU A 69 5.39 0.77 6.80
N ARG A 70 5.47 2.08 6.67
CA ARG A 70 4.68 3.03 7.48
C ARG A 70 3.18 2.90 7.18
N LEU A 71 2.79 2.77 5.92
CA LEU A 71 1.40 2.53 5.53
C LEU A 71 0.88 1.20 6.07
N ARG A 72 1.69 0.15 6.04
CA ARG A 72 1.32 -1.14 6.61
C ARG A 72 1.11 -1.06 8.13
N GLU A 73 1.96 -0.33 8.84
CA GLU A 73 1.82 -0.10 10.27
C GLU A 73 0.55 0.70 10.59
N ALA A 74 0.28 1.76 9.84
CA ALA A 74 -0.93 2.57 9.98
C ALA A 74 -2.21 1.78 9.63
N GLY A 75 -2.16 0.94 8.59
CA GLY A 75 -3.27 0.09 8.17
C GLY A 75 -3.57 -1.09 9.10
N ARG A 76 -2.71 -1.36 10.08
CA ARG A 76 -2.96 -2.36 11.12
C ARG A 76 -3.91 -1.88 12.22
N GLN A 77 -4.24 -0.60 12.25
CA GLN A 77 -5.30 -0.13 13.13
C GLN A 77 -6.64 -0.46 12.48
N PRO A 78 -7.46 -1.35 13.07
CA PRO A 78 -8.74 -1.69 12.50
C PRO A 78 -9.60 -0.43 12.42
N ALA A 79 -10.28 -0.23 11.30
CA ALA A 79 -11.44 0.64 11.24
C ALA A 79 -12.40 0.24 12.36
N ALA A 80 -13.21 1.18 12.88
CA ALA A 80 -13.91 1.03 14.15
C ALA A 80 -14.71 -0.28 14.30
N ASP A 81 -15.25 -0.87 13.21
CA ASP A 81 -15.99 -2.13 13.25
C ASP A 81 -15.92 -2.90 11.92
N LEU A 82 -15.93 -4.24 12.01
CA LEU A 82 -16.12 -5.09 10.85
C LEU A 82 -17.60 -5.07 10.43
N PRO A 83 -17.93 -4.76 9.16
CA PRO A 83 -19.31 -4.77 8.70
C PRO A 83 -19.89 -6.19 8.68
N ALA A 84 -21.23 -6.29 8.68
CA ALA A 84 -21.92 -7.57 8.60
C ALA A 84 -21.66 -8.29 7.28
N VAL A 85 -21.44 -7.56 6.21
CA VAL A 85 -21.11 -8.07 4.87
C VAL A 85 -19.75 -7.55 4.46
N VAL A 86 -18.87 -8.44 4.03
CA VAL A 86 -17.56 -8.12 3.49
C VAL A 86 -17.50 -8.59 2.04
N LEU A 87 -17.08 -7.70 1.15
CA LEU A 87 -16.72 -8.09 -0.22
C LEU A 87 -15.25 -8.51 -0.23
N MET A 88 -14.99 -9.68 -0.76
CA MET A 88 -13.63 -10.19 -0.96
C MET A 88 -13.39 -10.43 -2.44
N ASP A 89 -12.26 -9.98 -2.93
CA ASP A 89 -11.82 -10.23 -4.31
C ASP A 89 -10.34 -10.58 -4.35
N GLU A 90 -9.92 -11.21 -5.42
CA GLU A 90 -8.53 -11.54 -5.67
C GLU A 90 -8.09 -11.11 -7.06
N THR A 91 -6.88 -10.58 -7.15
CA THR A 91 -6.26 -10.15 -8.41
C THR A 91 -4.89 -10.78 -8.56
N ALA A 92 -4.62 -11.40 -9.71
CA ALA A 92 -3.30 -11.90 -10.03
C ALA A 92 -2.35 -10.73 -10.31
N ILE A 93 -1.16 -10.79 -9.72
CA ILE A 93 -0.09 -9.82 -9.94
C ILE A 93 1.00 -10.52 -10.75
N SER A 94 1.21 -10.10 -12.00
CA SER A 94 2.31 -10.64 -12.80
C SER A 94 3.64 -10.02 -12.39
N GLN A 95 4.56 -10.81 -11.87
CA GLN A 95 5.88 -10.35 -11.45
C GLN A 95 6.96 -11.40 -11.77
N GLN A 96 7.83 -11.11 -12.72
CA GLN A 96 9.03 -11.89 -13.05
C GLN A 96 8.80 -13.41 -13.25
N GLY A 97 7.67 -13.81 -13.85
CA GLY A 97 7.34 -15.21 -14.11
C GLY A 97 6.64 -15.93 -12.96
N GLU A 98 6.40 -15.26 -11.85
CA GLU A 98 5.51 -15.69 -10.78
C GLU A 98 4.17 -14.96 -10.88
N GLU A 99 3.10 -15.59 -10.47
CA GLU A 99 1.76 -15.02 -10.43
C GLU A 99 1.21 -15.00 -9.00
N PRO A 100 1.79 -14.19 -8.11
CA PRO A 100 1.20 -14.00 -6.79
C PRO A 100 -0.19 -13.38 -6.91
N VAL A 101 -1.00 -13.61 -5.90
CA VAL A 101 -2.38 -13.14 -5.85
C VAL A 101 -2.53 -12.14 -4.72
N LEU A 102 -3.10 -10.98 -5.02
CA LEU A 102 -3.53 -10.00 -4.04
C LEU A 102 -4.97 -10.31 -3.64
N PHE A 103 -5.19 -10.63 -2.37
CA PHE A 103 -6.51 -10.66 -1.76
C PHE A 103 -6.84 -9.31 -1.16
N ALA A 104 -8.06 -8.85 -1.33
CA ALA A 104 -8.57 -7.63 -0.73
C ALA A 104 -9.96 -7.88 -0.13
N ALA A 105 -10.21 -7.31 1.04
CA ALA A 105 -11.52 -7.28 1.69
C ALA A 105 -11.97 -5.83 1.85
N VAL A 106 -13.20 -5.53 1.44
CA VAL A 106 -13.76 -4.18 1.38
C VAL A 106 -15.13 -4.14 2.03
N ASP A 107 -15.42 -3.07 2.73
CA ASP A 107 -16.77 -2.74 3.18
C ASP A 107 -17.61 -2.27 1.97
N PRO A 108 -18.71 -2.96 1.62
CA PRO A 108 -19.53 -2.60 0.47
C PRO A 108 -20.26 -1.24 0.62
N GLU A 109 -20.48 -0.77 1.83
CA GLU A 109 -21.19 0.49 2.09
C GLU A 109 -20.25 1.69 2.08
N THR A 110 -19.16 1.62 2.84
CA THR A 110 -18.18 2.72 2.95
C THR A 110 -17.13 2.70 1.86
N ARG A 111 -16.90 1.53 1.25
CA ARG A 111 -15.81 1.23 0.32
C ARG A 111 -14.41 1.26 0.96
N ASP A 112 -14.37 1.20 2.28
CA ASP A 112 -13.10 1.13 3.01
C ASP A 112 -12.43 -0.22 2.80
N LEU A 113 -11.11 -0.19 2.62
CA LEU A 113 -10.29 -1.39 2.58
C LEU A 113 -10.13 -1.92 4.01
N LEU A 114 -10.66 -3.09 4.27
CA LEU A 114 -10.62 -3.72 5.59
C LEU A 114 -9.33 -4.51 5.81
N HIS A 115 -8.86 -5.21 4.78
CA HIS A 115 -7.61 -5.98 4.80
C HIS A 115 -7.14 -6.26 3.38
N ALA A 116 -5.83 -6.34 3.20
CA ALA A 116 -5.21 -6.78 1.95
C ALA A 116 -3.97 -7.63 2.27
N ALA A 117 -3.77 -8.69 1.51
CA ALA A 117 -2.60 -9.56 1.66
C ALA A 117 -2.20 -10.18 0.32
N VAL A 118 -0.92 -10.40 0.14
CA VAL A 118 -0.38 -11.11 -1.01
C VAL A 118 -0.11 -12.56 -0.65
N ALA A 119 -0.57 -13.47 -1.49
CA ALA A 119 -0.31 -14.90 -1.36
C ALA A 119 0.39 -15.44 -2.62
N PRO A 120 1.19 -16.51 -2.49
CA PRO A 120 1.91 -17.06 -3.64
C PRO A 120 1.00 -17.69 -4.69
N SER A 121 -0.21 -18.06 -4.31
CA SER A 121 -1.20 -18.67 -5.20
C SER A 121 -2.61 -18.56 -4.64
N ARG A 122 -3.60 -18.73 -5.51
CA ARG A 122 -5.01 -18.81 -5.15
C ARG A 122 -5.40 -20.27 -4.87
N ASN A 123 -5.70 -20.59 -3.64
CA ASN A 123 -6.23 -21.90 -3.23
C ASN A 123 -7.00 -21.79 -1.92
N THR A 124 -7.64 -22.88 -1.51
CA THR A 124 -8.43 -22.92 -0.27
C THR A 124 -7.63 -22.56 0.98
N LEU A 125 -6.36 -22.95 1.03
CA LEU A 125 -5.48 -22.66 2.18
C LEU A 125 -5.17 -21.18 2.29
N THR A 126 -4.77 -20.54 1.18
CA THR A 126 -4.46 -19.11 1.15
C THR A 126 -5.68 -18.25 1.40
N THR A 127 -6.83 -18.63 0.85
CA THR A 127 -8.12 -17.96 1.13
C THR A 127 -8.50 -18.07 2.61
N ARG A 128 -8.38 -19.25 3.20
CA ARG A 128 -8.65 -19.46 4.62
C ARG A 128 -7.70 -18.66 5.51
N ARG A 129 -6.43 -18.59 5.15
CA ARG A 129 -5.43 -17.79 5.86
C ARG A 129 -5.81 -16.31 5.84
N PHE A 130 -6.15 -15.78 4.67
CA PHE A 130 -6.58 -14.40 4.53
C PHE A 130 -7.79 -14.06 5.41
N LEU A 131 -8.81 -14.91 5.42
CA LEU A 131 -10.00 -14.75 6.28
C LEU A 131 -9.67 -14.86 7.77
N SER A 132 -8.72 -15.70 8.15
CA SER A 132 -8.25 -15.79 9.53
C SER A 132 -7.52 -14.52 9.96
N GLU A 133 -6.65 -13.99 9.11
CA GLU A 133 -5.96 -12.70 9.35
C GLU A 133 -6.97 -11.56 9.51
N LEU A 134 -8.00 -11.50 8.65
CA LEU A 134 -9.09 -10.52 8.78
C LEU A 134 -9.82 -10.66 10.12
N ALA A 135 -10.17 -11.88 10.51
CA ALA A 135 -10.85 -12.17 11.76
C ALA A 135 -10.00 -11.80 12.99
N GLU A 136 -8.71 -12.08 12.96
CA GLU A 136 -7.77 -11.70 14.01
C GLU A 136 -7.65 -10.19 14.15
N LEU A 137 -7.58 -9.47 13.01
CA LEU A 137 -7.45 -8.01 12.98
C LEU A 137 -8.66 -7.31 13.64
N TYR A 138 -9.87 -7.84 13.46
CA TYR A 138 -11.11 -7.25 13.97
C TYR A 138 -11.66 -7.95 15.24
N GLY A 139 -11.00 -9.01 15.71
CA GLY A 139 -11.44 -9.77 16.88
C GLY A 139 -12.70 -10.61 16.67
N ARG A 140 -13.20 -10.71 15.44
CA ARG A 140 -14.36 -11.53 15.05
C ARG A 140 -14.33 -11.89 13.57
N ALA A 141 -14.93 -13.01 13.21
CA ALA A 141 -15.12 -13.37 11.81
C ALA A 141 -16.28 -12.57 11.18
N PRO A 142 -16.21 -12.19 9.90
CA PRO A 142 -17.32 -11.58 9.20
C PRO A 142 -18.48 -12.59 9.06
N PRO A 143 -19.74 -12.21 9.37
CA PRO A 143 -20.87 -13.11 9.24
C PRO A 143 -21.15 -13.53 7.79
N ILE A 144 -20.92 -12.66 6.84
CA ILE A 144 -21.16 -12.89 5.40
C ILE A 144 -19.95 -12.39 4.63
N VAL A 145 -19.40 -13.27 3.79
CA VAL A 145 -18.37 -12.94 2.80
C VAL A 145 -18.92 -13.19 1.42
N VAL A 146 -18.88 -12.16 0.58
CA VAL A 146 -19.28 -12.22 -0.82
C VAL A 146 -18.04 -12.14 -1.69
N THR A 147 -17.93 -13.04 -2.64
CA THR A 147 -16.81 -13.11 -3.58
C THR A 147 -17.26 -12.82 -5.01
#